data_d1f8b670f8f66545c9350492c689bcdc
#
_entry.id   d1f8b670f8f66545c9350492c689bcdc
#
_cell.length_a   1.000
_cell.length_b   1.000
_cell.length_c   1.000
_cell.angle_alpha   90.00
_cell.angle_beta   90.00
_cell.angle_gamma   90.00
#
_symmetry.space_group_name_H-M   'P 1'
#
loop_
_entity.id
_entity.type
_entity.pdbx_description
1 polymer ?
#
loop_
_entity_poly.entity_id
_entity_poly.type
_entity_poly.pdbx_seq_one_letter_code
_entity_poly.pdbx_strand_id
1 'polypeptide(L)'
;GQIQLKIIDIDPYDKNPRQAANDQYEAIKESIRSSRMLAPLVVTKRPGSTRFMVGAGGNSRLKAQKELWLETQDPRYEYLLVTYRPWESEVKTLAAHVAENELRGEMIFWDKARGIWAMKEELEAERGNSFSLRQLHDALRGHGLSVSITLLSFYSFALDNLVELGEATRYLSGSAVTALQP
;
A
#
# COMPACT_ATOMS: atom_id res chain seq x y z
N GLY A 1 7.99 -18.18 6.41
CA GLY A 1 8.09 -18.55 7.82
C GLY A 1 8.20 -17.32 8.72
N GLN A 2 8.12 -17.51 10.03
CA GLN A 2 8.31 -16.41 11.00
C GLN A 2 9.79 -16.28 11.34
N ILE A 3 10.27 -15.04 11.38
CA ILE A 3 11.63 -14.68 11.77
C ILE A 3 11.61 -13.46 12.70
N GLN A 4 12.64 -13.31 13.51
CA GLN A 4 12.81 -12.12 14.35
C GLN A 4 13.79 -11.16 13.68
N LEU A 5 13.40 -9.89 13.55
CA LEU A 5 14.22 -8.83 12.95
C LEU A 5 14.33 -7.64 13.90
N LYS A 6 15.45 -6.90 13.79
CA LYS A 6 15.52 -5.57 14.38
C LYS A 6 14.62 -4.63 13.60
N ILE A 7 13.90 -3.79 14.33
CA ILE A 7 12.94 -2.84 13.73
C ILE A 7 13.65 -1.86 12.77
N ILE A 8 14.91 -1.54 13.03
CA ILE A 8 15.71 -0.64 12.19
C ILE A 8 16.11 -1.26 10.85
N ASP A 9 16.05 -2.59 10.69
CA ASP A 9 16.42 -3.31 9.47
C ASP A 9 15.24 -3.48 8.50
N ILE A 10 14.06 -2.99 8.89
CA ILE A 10 12.84 -3.07 8.11
C ILE A 10 12.49 -1.68 7.58
N ASP A 11 12.34 -1.55 6.28
CA ASP A 11 11.91 -0.31 5.63
C ASP A 11 10.40 -0.33 5.31
N PRO A 12 9.73 0.82 5.29
CA PRO A 12 8.41 0.89 4.73
C PRO A 12 8.45 0.55 3.23
N TYR A 13 7.32 0.09 2.69
CA TYR A 13 7.20 -0.07 1.24
C TYR A 13 7.17 1.30 0.57
N ASP A 14 8.16 1.57 -0.27
CA ASP A 14 8.40 2.86 -0.91
C ASP A 14 7.33 3.25 -1.94
N LYS A 15 6.67 2.25 -2.57
CA LYS A 15 5.56 2.44 -3.51
C LYS A 15 4.19 2.25 -2.84
N ASN A 16 4.08 2.56 -1.55
CA ASN A 16 2.83 2.40 -0.82
C ASN A 16 1.70 3.17 -1.52
N PRO A 17 0.61 2.49 -1.96
CA PRO A 17 -0.51 3.14 -2.62
C PRO A 17 -1.24 4.14 -1.71
N ARG A 18 -1.25 3.88 -0.39
CA ARG A 18 -1.83 4.81 0.58
C ARG A 18 -0.88 5.96 0.85
N GLN A 19 -1.24 7.15 0.36
CA GLN A 19 -0.50 8.40 0.58
C GLN A 19 -1.19 9.30 1.62
N ALA A 20 -2.52 9.18 1.81
CA ALA A 20 -3.25 9.94 2.82
C ALA A 20 -2.81 9.55 4.23
N ALA A 21 -2.79 10.54 5.13
CA ALA A 21 -2.53 10.31 6.54
C ALA A 21 -3.52 9.30 7.12
N ASN A 22 -3.03 8.45 8.02
CA ASN A 22 -3.88 7.49 8.71
C ASN A 22 -4.52 8.15 9.95
N ASP A 23 -5.81 8.44 9.88
CA ASP A 23 -6.56 9.03 10.99
C ASP A 23 -6.55 8.16 12.25
N GLN A 24 -6.27 6.85 12.10
CA GLN A 24 -6.15 5.89 13.20
C GLN A 24 -4.71 5.73 13.72
N TYR A 25 -3.76 6.55 13.23
CA TYR A 25 -2.34 6.35 13.54
C TYR A 25 -2.04 6.39 15.03
N GLU A 26 -2.55 7.40 15.75
CA GLU A 26 -2.34 7.51 17.20
C GLU A 26 -2.96 6.35 17.97
N ALA A 27 -4.13 5.86 17.55
CA ALA A 27 -4.76 4.69 18.13
C ALA A 27 -3.94 3.40 17.89
N ILE A 28 -3.34 3.27 16.69
CA ILE A 28 -2.42 2.16 16.36
C ILE A 28 -1.19 2.21 17.26
N LYS A 29 -0.57 3.38 17.38
CA LYS A 29 0.63 3.58 18.22
C LYS A 29 0.35 3.28 19.69
N GLU A 30 -0.78 3.75 20.23
CA GLU A 30 -1.19 3.48 21.61
C GLU A 30 -1.49 1.99 21.82
N SER A 31 -2.14 1.34 20.88
CA SER A 31 -2.37 -0.11 20.92
C SER A 31 -1.06 -0.90 20.98
N ILE A 32 -0.07 -0.52 20.19
CA ILE A 32 1.26 -1.17 20.20
C ILE A 32 1.98 -0.88 21.53
N ARG A 33 1.83 0.33 22.08
CA ARG A 33 2.41 0.70 23.38
C ARG A 33 1.86 -0.14 24.51
N SER A 34 0.55 -0.35 24.54
CA SER A 34 -0.14 -1.07 25.62
C SER A 34 -0.08 -2.59 25.50
N SER A 35 -0.19 -3.12 24.28
CA SER A 35 -0.42 -4.56 24.05
C SER A 35 0.60 -5.23 23.12
N ARG A 36 1.61 -4.51 22.66
CA ARG A 36 2.52 -4.89 21.56
C ARG A 36 1.77 -5.09 20.23
N MET A 37 2.52 -5.38 19.18
CA MET A 37 1.95 -5.64 17.84
C MET A 37 1.35 -7.06 17.80
N LEU A 38 0.05 -7.17 17.85
CA LEU A 38 -0.67 -8.46 17.89
C LEU A 38 -0.60 -9.22 16.57
N ALA A 39 -0.67 -8.50 15.43
CA ALA A 39 -0.58 -9.11 14.11
C ALA A 39 0.82 -8.88 13.52
N PRO A 40 1.61 -9.95 13.25
CA PRO A 40 2.93 -9.82 12.67
C PRO A 40 2.90 -9.06 11.33
N LEU A 41 3.93 -8.24 11.09
CA LEU A 41 4.12 -7.66 9.77
C LEU A 41 4.53 -8.75 8.78
N VAL A 42 4.04 -8.64 7.56
CA VAL A 42 4.57 -9.40 6.42
C VAL A 42 5.73 -8.60 5.85
N VAL A 43 6.89 -9.23 5.74
CA VAL A 43 8.08 -8.61 5.16
C VAL A 43 8.60 -9.42 3.99
N THR A 44 9.25 -8.73 3.07
CA THR A 44 9.95 -9.32 1.94
C THR A 44 11.30 -8.65 1.75
N LYS A 45 12.07 -9.10 0.77
CA LYS A 45 13.39 -8.54 0.46
C LYS A 45 13.60 -8.56 -1.04
N ARG A 46 13.76 -7.38 -1.64
CA ARG A 46 14.04 -7.27 -3.08
C ARG A 46 15.37 -7.94 -3.43
N PRO A 47 15.50 -8.52 -4.63
CA PRO A 47 16.78 -9.04 -5.12
C PRO A 47 17.88 -7.96 -5.03
N GLY A 48 19.05 -8.34 -4.53
CA GLY A 48 20.18 -7.42 -4.37
C GLY A 48 20.10 -6.47 -3.19
N SER A 49 18.98 -6.37 -2.48
CA SER A 49 18.88 -5.56 -1.26
C SER A 49 19.42 -6.31 -0.04
N THR A 50 20.08 -5.58 0.87
CA THR A 50 20.45 -6.10 2.20
C THR A 50 19.33 -5.88 3.22
N ARG A 51 18.35 -5.01 2.93
CA ARG A 51 17.29 -4.59 3.85
C ARG A 51 15.98 -5.31 3.58
N PHE A 52 15.23 -5.56 4.64
CA PHE A 52 13.84 -6.01 4.55
C PHE A 52 12.91 -4.82 4.32
N MET A 53 11.74 -5.07 3.75
CA MET A 53 10.67 -4.07 3.65
C MET A 53 9.31 -4.70 3.91
N VAL A 54 8.35 -3.88 4.24
CA VAL A 54 6.95 -4.32 4.40
C VAL A 54 6.44 -4.85 3.06
N GLY A 55 5.92 -6.07 3.05
CA GLY A 55 5.50 -6.79 1.84
C GLY A 55 3.99 -6.80 1.58
N ALA A 56 3.18 -6.45 2.58
CA ALA A 56 1.72 -6.35 2.45
C ALA A 56 1.15 -5.56 3.62
N GLY A 57 0.66 -4.35 3.40
CA GLY A 57 0.11 -3.48 4.43
C GLY A 57 1.04 -3.30 5.65
N GLY A 58 0.66 -2.44 6.58
CA GLY A 58 1.35 -2.31 7.87
C GLY A 58 2.45 -1.26 7.94
N ASN A 59 2.60 -0.38 6.94
CA ASN A 59 3.56 0.74 7.02
C ASN A 59 3.31 1.64 8.25
N SER A 60 2.04 1.88 8.62
CA SER A 60 1.71 2.65 9.83
C SER A 60 2.12 1.93 11.12
N ARG A 61 1.96 0.60 11.16
CA ARG A 61 2.42 -0.21 12.31
C ARG A 61 3.94 -0.22 12.43
N LEU A 62 4.64 -0.33 11.30
CA LEU A 62 6.10 -0.24 11.28
C LEU A 62 6.55 1.13 11.78
N LYS A 63 5.94 2.21 11.30
CA LYS A 63 6.25 3.58 11.72
C LYS A 63 6.06 3.74 13.23
N ALA A 64 4.92 3.30 13.76
CA ALA A 64 4.59 3.37 15.18
C ALA A 64 5.62 2.61 16.04
N GLN A 65 5.98 1.40 15.64
CA GLN A 65 6.98 0.58 16.36
C GLN A 65 8.36 1.27 16.36
N LYS A 66 8.78 1.84 15.21
CA LYS A 66 10.04 2.59 15.12
C LYS A 66 10.05 3.82 16.02
N GLU A 67 8.98 4.60 16.03
CA GLU A 67 8.86 5.78 16.88
C GLU A 67 8.89 5.39 18.37
N LEU A 68 8.18 4.34 18.77
CA LEU A 68 8.23 3.86 20.15
C LEU A 68 9.64 3.41 20.56
N TRP A 69 10.36 2.74 19.68
CA TRP A 69 11.76 2.40 19.93
C TRP A 69 12.62 3.64 20.08
N LEU A 70 12.50 4.62 19.20
CA LEU A 70 13.30 5.86 19.25
C LEU A 70 12.98 6.71 20.48
N GLU A 71 11.71 6.79 20.85
CA GLU A 71 11.24 7.60 22.01
C GLU A 71 11.62 7.00 23.35
N THR A 72 11.58 5.68 23.46
CA THR A 72 11.65 5.01 24.76
C THR A 72 12.94 4.24 24.99
N GLN A 73 13.63 3.81 23.93
CA GLN A 73 14.76 2.86 23.96
C GLN A 73 14.42 1.57 24.73
N ASP A 74 13.12 1.26 24.83
CA ASP A 74 12.65 0.05 25.51
C ASP A 74 12.92 -1.18 24.62
N PRO A 75 13.68 -2.18 25.10
CA PRO A 75 13.99 -3.39 24.31
C PRO A 75 12.78 -4.12 23.73
N ARG A 76 11.58 -3.93 24.31
CA ARG A 76 10.33 -4.49 23.79
C ARG A 76 10.01 -4.05 22.36
N TYR A 77 10.52 -2.89 21.92
CA TYR A 77 10.28 -2.32 20.59
C TYR A 77 11.44 -2.51 19.62
N GLU A 78 12.62 -2.96 20.12
CA GLU A 78 13.80 -3.14 19.27
C GLU A 78 13.65 -4.28 18.26
N TYR A 79 13.01 -5.38 18.69
CA TYR A 79 12.84 -6.57 17.87
C TYR A 79 11.37 -6.84 17.58
N LEU A 80 11.11 -7.33 16.38
CA LEU A 80 9.77 -7.70 15.94
C LEU A 80 9.76 -9.10 15.35
N LEU A 81 8.78 -9.92 15.73
CA LEU A 81 8.47 -11.17 15.06
C LEU A 81 7.68 -10.83 13.78
N VAL A 82 8.20 -11.24 12.64
CA VAL A 82 7.60 -10.93 11.33
C VAL A 82 7.37 -12.20 10.53
N THR A 83 6.44 -12.16 9.58
CA THR A 83 6.25 -13.21 8.61
C THR A 83 7.05 -12.90 7.35
N TYR A 84 8.12 -13.62 7.11
CA TYR A 84 8.89 -13.49 5.87
C TYR A 84 8.21 -14.23 4.72
N ARG A 85 8.02 -13.52 3.62
CA ARG A 85 7.61 -14.06 2.32
C ARG A 85 8.69 -13.74 1.29
N PRO A 86 9.15 -14.73 0.49
CA PRO A 86 10.09 -14.45 -0.59
C PRO A 86 9.53 -13.40 -1.56
N TRP A 87 10.43 -12.59 -2.09
CA TRP A 87 10.11 -11.68 -3.18
C TRP A 87 9.66 -12.45 -4.43
N GLU A 88 8.60 -12.01 -5.06
CA GLU A 88 8.14 -12.56 -6.33
C GLU A 88 8.24 -11.52 -7.45
N SER A 89 7.57 -10.37 -7.29
CA SER A 89 7.66 -9.24 -8.22
C SER A 89 7.16 -7.94 -7.58
N GLU A 90 7.44 -6.82 -8.23
CA GLU A 90 6.90 -5.53 -7.82
C GLU A 90 5.37 -5.48 -7.91
N VAL A 91 4.81 -6.01 -9.00
CA VAL A 91 3.36 -6.09 -9.21
C VAL A 91 2.67 -6.86 -8.08
N LYS A 92 3.21 -8.01 -7.68
CA LYS A 92 2.63 -8.82 -6.59
C LYS A 92 2.69 -8.11 -5.24
N THR A 93 3.80 -7.44 -4.96
CA THR A 93 3.95 -6.66 -3.71
C THR A 93 2.97 -5.50 -3.68
N LEU A 94 2.87 -4.75 -4.76
CA LEU A 94 1.95 -3.62 -4.89
C LEU A 94 0.48 -4.08 -4.80
N ALA A 95 0.13 -5.19 -5.48
CA ALA A 95 -1.20 -5.81 -5.37
C ALA A 95 -1.54 -6.21 -3.94
N ALA A 96 -0.59 -6.78 -3.20
CA ALA A 96 -0.79 -7.15 -1.81
C ALA A 96 -1.06 -5.93 -0.91
N HIS A 97 -0.36 -4.81 -1.14
CA HIS A 97 -0.61 -3.56 -0.41
C HIS A 97 -1.98 -2.96 -0.75
N VAL A 98 -2.37 -2.94 -2.02
CA VAL A 98 -3.70 -2.45 -2.44
C VAL A 98 -4.79 -3.31 -1.80
N ALA A 99 -4.70 -4.62 -1.90
CA ALA A 99 -5.70 -5.55 -1.36
C ALA A 99 -5.83 -5.42 0.17
N GLU A 100 -4.73 -5.35 0.89
CA GLU A 100 -4.73 -5.21 2.35
C GLU A 100 -5.38 -3.88 2.79
N ASN A 101 -5.03 -2.78 2.12
CA ASN A 101 -5.59 -1.47 2.42
C ASN A 101 -7.08 -1.39 2.06
N GLU A 102 -7.52 -2.03 0.96
CA GLU A 102 -8.93 -2.11 0.58
C GLU A 102 -9.76 -2.90 1.60
N LEU A 103 -9.27 -4.07 2.03
CA LEU A 103 -9.94 -4.90 3.03
C LEU A 103 -10.15 -4.15 4.35
N ARG A 104 -9.25 -3.23 4.69
CA ARG A 104 -9.38 -2.39 5.89
C ARG A 104 -10.23 -1.14 5.69
N GLY A 105 -10.67 -0.85 4.47
CA GLY A 105 -11.39 0.39 4.15
C GLY A 105 -10.53 1.65 4.32
N GLU A 106 -9.22 1.53 4.22
CA GLU A 106 -8.26 2.59 4.55
C GLU A 106 -7.85 3.46 3.35
N MET A 107 -8.30 3.13 2.14
CA MET A 107 -7.92 3.87 0.93
C MET A 107 -9.03 4.82 0.47
N ILE A 108 -8.67 6.08 0.26
CA ILE A 108 -9.51 7.03 -0.45
C ILE A 108 -9.49 6.76 -1.96
N PHE A 109 -10.48 7.27 -2.68
CA PHE A 109 -10.61 7.07 -4.14
C PHE A 109 -9.31 7.43 -4.89
N TRP A 110 -8.68 8.56 -4.54
CA TRP A 110 -7.45 9.03 -5.18
C TRP A 110 -6.28 8.06 -4.99
N ASP A 111 -6.10 7.56 -3.78
CA ASP A 111 -5.04 6.59 -3.48
C ASP A 111 -5.26 5.26 -4.20
N LYS A 112 -6.53 4.81 -4.32
CA LYS A 112 -6.88 3.63 -5.12
C LYS A 112 -6.53 3.84 -6.59
N ALA A 113 -6.92 4.97 -7.17
CA ALA A 113 -6.61 5.30 -8.55
C ALA A 113 -5.10 5.27 -8.80
N ARG A 114 -4.31 5.90 -7.94
CA ARG A 114 -2.84 5.91 -8.04
C ARG A 114 -2.23 4.52 -7.87
N GLY A 115 -2.71 3.74 -6.91
CA GLY A 115 -2.25 2.37 -6.68
C GLY A 115 -2.50 1.46 -7.88
N ILE A 116 -3.70 1.52 -8.46
CA ILE A 116 -4.05 0.75 -9.67
C ILE A 116 -3.23 1.20 -10.88
N TRP A 117 -2.98 2.51 -11.05
CA TRP A 117 -2.14 3.01 -12.15
C TRP A 117 -0.67 2.65 -11.97
N ALA A 118 -0.15 2.65 -10.76
CA ALA A 118 1.19 2.13 -10.47
C ALA A 118 1.31 0.64 -10.86
N MET A 119 0.28 -0.17 -10.59
CA MET A 119 0.24 -1.56 -11.06
C MET A 119 0.21 -1.65 -12.60
N LYS A 120 -0.57 -0.77 -13.24
CA LYS A 120 -0.61 -0.71 -14.71
C LYS A 120 0.79 -0.43 -15.30
N GLU A 121 1.51 0.53 -14.76
CA GLU A 121 2.86 0.88 -15.19
C GLU A 121 3.84 -0.30 -15.04
N GLU A 122 3.80 -1.00 -13.91
CA GLU A 122 4.64 -2.19 -13.70
C GLU A 122 4.28 -3.33 -14.65
N LEU A 123 3.00 -3.57 -14.90
CA LEU A 123 2.53 -4.60 -15.85
C LEU A 123 2.93 -4.25 -17.28
N GLU A 124 2.84 -2.99 -17.68
CA GLU A 124 3.27 -2.50 -19.00
C GLU A 124 4.79 -2.63 -19.17
N ALA A 125 5.55 -2.32 -18.12
CA ALA A 125 7.00 -2.49 -18.12
C ALA A 125 7.41 -3.97 -18.28
N GLU A 126 6.73 -4.89 -17.60
CA GLU A 126 6.98 -6.33 -17.73
C GLU A 126 6.64 -6.86 -19.14
N ARG A 127 5.58 -6.34 -19.77
CA ARG A 127 5.12 -6.79 -21.09
C ARG A 127 5.76 -6.06 -22.27
N GLY A 128 6.27 -4.85 -22.05
CA GLY A 128 6.84 -4.01 -23.09
C GLY A 128 5.80 -3.31 -23.99
N ASN A 129 4.53 -3.29 -23.62
CA ASN A 129 3.47 -2.59 -24.33
C ASN A 129 2.38 -2.05 -23.39
N SER A 130 1.60 -1.06 -23.87
CA SER A 130 0.51 -0.47 -23.13
C SER A 130 -0.70 -1.40 -23.00
N PHE A 131 -1.47 -1.25 -21.92
CA PHE A 131 -2.73 -1.94 -21.67
C PHE A 131 -3.94 -1.07 -22.01
N SER A 132 -4.92 -1.66 -22.70
CA SER A 132 -6.29 -1.14 -22.69
C SER A 132 -6.93 -1.34 -21.30
N LEU A 133 -8.00 -0.60 -21.00
CA LEU A 133 -8.72 -0.77 -19.73
C LEU A 133 -9.26 -2.20 -19.54
N ARG A 134 -9.63 -2.89 -20.61
CA ARG A 134 -10.06 -4.29 -20.56
C ARG A 134 -8.89 -5.22 -20.18
N GLN A 135 -7.74 -5.03 -20.80
CA GLN A 135 -6.53 -5.81 -20.48
C GLN A 135 -6.10 -5.55 -19.03
N LEU A 136 -6.17 -4.30 -18.57
CA LEU A 136 -5.89 -3.95 -17.19
C LEU A 136 -6.88 -4.61 -16.22
N HIS A 137 -8.19 -4.57 -16.51
CA HIS A 137 -9.20 -5.27 -15.74
C HIS A 137 -8.88 -6.77 -15.57
N ASP A 138 -8.54 -7.44 -16.67
CA ASP A 138 -8.23 -8.87 -16.66
C ASP A 138 -6.96 -9.17 -15.89
N ALA A 139 -5.91 -8.35 -16.05
CA ALA A 139 -4.66 -8.49 -15.32
C ALA A 139 -4.84 -8.28 -13.80
N LEU A 140 -5.61 -7.27 -13.39
CA LEU A 140 -5.92 -7.01 -11.98
C LEU A 140 -6.66 -8.20 -11.34
N ARG A 141 -7.61 -8.80 -12.06
CA ARG A 141 -8.29 -10.02 -11.59
C ARG A 141 -7.30 -11.16 -11.35
N GLY A 142 -6.31 -11.32 -12.22
CA GLY A 142 -5.24 -12.30 -12.05
C GLY A 142 -4.41 -12.08 -10.79
N HIS A 143 -4.38 -10.86 -10.25
CA HIS A 143 -3.71 -10.49 -9.00
C HIS A 143 -4.69 -10.38 -7.80
N GLY A 144 -5.94 -10.85 -7.95
CA GLY A 144 -6.92 -10.86 -6.87
C GLY A 144 -7.65 -9.53 -6.63
N LEU A 145 -7.53 -8.57 -7.56
CA LEU A 145 -8.18 -7.26 -7.47
C LEU A 145 -9.35 -7.18 -8.47
N SER A 146 -10.55 -6.92 -7.94
CA SER A 146 -11.77 -6.77 -8.75
C SER A 146 -12.10 -5.28 -8.92
N VAL A 147 -11.77 -4.72 -10.09
CA VAL A 147 -12.03 -3.32 -10.44
C VAL A 147 -12.77 -3.29 -11.77
N SER A 148 -13.97 -2.70 -11.82
CA SER A 148 -14.76 -2.64 -13.06
C SER A 148 -14.10 -1.73 -14.11
N ILE A 149 -14.35 -1.98 -15.39
CA ILE A 149 -13.86 -1.14 -16.49
C ILE A 149 -14.37 0.31 -16.33
N THR A 150 -15.60 0.48 -15.88
CA THR A 150 -16.19 1.80 -15.58
C THR A 150 -15.40 2.52 -14.51
N LEU A 151 -15.05 1.85 -13.42
CA LEU A 151 -14.24 2.44 -12.35
C LEU A 151 -12.83 2.76 -12.82
N LEU A 152 -12.22 1.91 -13.65
CA LEU A 152 -10.93 2.19 -14.28
C LEU A 152 -10.98 3.44 -15.16
N SER A 153 -12.08 3.65 -15.90
CA SER A 153 -12.31 4.88 -16.66
C SER A 153 -12.36 6.12 -15.75
N PHE A 154 -13.02 6.02 -14.60
CA PHE A 154 -13.06 7.12 -13.62
C PHE A 154 -11.70 7.40 -13.01
N TYR A 155 -10.91 6.37 -12.71
CA TYR A 155 -9.53 6.55 -12.23
C TYR A 155 -8.66 7.24 -13.28
N SER A 156 -8.75 6.82 -14.55
CA SER A 156 -8.03 7.45 -15.65
C SER A 156 -8.36 8.94 -15.76
N PHE A 157 -9.66 9.25 -15.81
CA PHE A 157 -10.12 10.64 -15.87
C PHE A 157 -9.62 11.48 -14.69
N ALA A 158 -9.72 10.97 -13.47
CA ALA A 158 -9.28 11.67 -12.28
C ALA A 158 -7.77 11.95 -12.30
N LEU A 159 -6.96 10.96 -12.65
CA LEU A 159 -5.51 11.11 -12.72
C LEU A 159 -5.06 12.06 -13.83
N ASP A 160 -5.78 12.09 -14.96
CA ASP A 160 -5.43 12.96 -16.09
C ASP A 160 -5.88 14.42 -15.90
N ASN A 161 -6.97 14.65 -15.17
CA ASN A 161 -7.65 15.96 -15.17
C ASN A 161 -7.76 16.63 -13.78
N LEU A 162 -7.64 15.88 -12.69
CA LEU A 162 -7.94 16.38 -11.35
C LEU A 162 -6.71 16.49 -10.43
N VAL A 163 -5.51 16.28 -10.93
CA VAL A 163 -4.24 16.39 -10.17
C VAL A 163 -4.09 17.77 -9.52
N GLU A 164 -4.52 18.83 -10.21
CA GLU A 164 -4.37 20.21 -9.74
C GLU A 164 -5.24 20.54 -8.52
N LEU A 165 -6.20 19.69 -8.17
CA LEU A 165 -7.03 19.88 -6.97
C LEU A 165 -6.23 19.71 -5.66
N GLY A 166 -4.98 19.23 -5.74
CA GLY A 166 -4.10 19.07 -4.59
C GLY A 166 -4.74 18.27 -3.44
N GLU A 167 -4.75 18.82 -2.23
CA GLU A 167 -5.31 18.14 -1.06
C GLU A 167 -6.82 17.87 -1.14
N ALA A 168 -7.56 18.60 -1.98
CA ALA A 168 -8.97 18.32 -2.21
C ALA A 168 -9.24 16.95 -2.81
N THR A 169 -8.22 16.32 -3.43
CA THR A 169 -8.33 14.96 -4.00
C THR A 169 -8.71 13.91 -2.96
N ARG A 170 -8.40 14.12 -1.68
CA ARG A 170 -8.78 13.22 -0.58
C ARG A 170 -10.30 13.07 -0.40
N TYR A 171 -11.08 14.05 -0.86
CA TYR A 171 -12.53 14.05 -0.78
C TYR A 171 -13.22 13.54 -2.05
N LEU A 172 -12.46 13.17 -3.08
CA LEU A 172 -13.02 12.62 -4.30
C LEU A 172 -13.67 11.27 -4.03
N SER A 173 -14.82 11.07 -4.65
CA SER A 173 -15.56 9.81 -4.69
C SER A 173 -15.88 9.45 -6.14
N GLY A 174 -16.29 8.21 -6.38
CA GLY A 174 -16.77 7.80 -7.71
C GLY A 174 -17.92 8.69 -8.21
N SER A 175 -18.84 9.08 -7.33
CA SER A 175 -19.97 9.98 -7.67
C SER A 175 -19.49 11.38 -8.03
N ALA A 176 -18.54 11.94 -7.30
CA ALA A 176 -17.97 13.26 -7.60
C ALA A 176 -17.23 13.24 -8.95
N VAL A 177 -16.45 12.21 -9.23
CA VAL A 177 -15.73 12.06 -10.50
C VAL A 177 -16.70 11.88 -11.66
N THR A 178 -17.76 11.09 -11.50
CA THR A 178 -18.82 10.93 -12.52
C THR A 178 -19.49 12.26 -12.87
N ALA A 179 -19.74 13.11 -11.88
CA ALA A 179 -20.33 14.43 -12.10
C ALA A 179 -19.42 15.41 -12.87
N LEU A 180 -18.09 15.18 -12.84
CA LEU A 180 -17.09 16.01 -13.51
C LEU A 180 -16.71 15.50 -14.91
N GLN A 181 -17.06 14.26 -15.23
CA GLN A 181 -16.83 13.70 -16.56
C GLN A 181 -17.81 14.32 -17.57
N PRO A 182 -17.33 14.75 -18.76
CA PRO A 182 -18.19 15.24 -19.82
C PRO A 182 -19.10 14.16 -20.42
#